data_efdf8570dfcca52079a749654581c9e9
#
_entry.id   efdf8570dfcca52079a749654581c9e9
#
_cell.length_a   1.000
_cell.length_b   1.000
_cell.length_c   1.000
_cell.angle_alpha   90.00
_cell.angle_beta   90.00
_cell.angle_gamma   90.00
#
_symmetry.space_group_name_H-M   'P 1'
#
loop_
_entity.id
_entity.type
_entity.pdbx_description
1 polymer ?
#
loop_
_entity_poly.entity_id
_entity_poly.type
_entity_poly.pdbx_seq_one_letter_code
_entity_poly.pdbx_strand_id
1 'polypeptide(L)'
;MEEKNFDIISGSGGGGKGGAPLPSRQDNLDSLATAKILDAICEGQIEGFPSALDEGLAFGAANYNKHAQKDVYLDDTPIVDEDAELNDQGEFDEDDVNFDDVSITSRVGTNNQGIMEGFRATRQEITVNSGNISQDS
;
A
#
# COMPACT_ATOMS: atom_id res chain seq x y z
N MET A 1 36.51 43.04 -2.16
CA MET A 1 35.63 41.87 -2.21
C MET A 1 35.98 41.06 -3.44
N GLU A 2 36.71 40.00 -3.26
CA GLU A 2 37.04 39.10 -4.36
C GLU A 2 35.80 38.26 -4.69
N GLU A 3 35.25 38.45 -5.87
CA GLU A 3 34.30 37.54 -6.46
C GLU A 3 35.01 36.21 -6.69
N LYS A 4 34.65 35.19 -5.92
CA LYS A 4 35.04 33.83 -6.21
C LYS A 4 34.29 33.37 -7.46
N ASN A 5 34.94 33.51 -8.60
CA ASN A 5 34.57 32.80 -9.80
C ASN A 5 34.66 31.31 -9.46
N PHE A 6 33.50 30.68 -9.33
CA PHE A 6 33.46 29.25 -9.44
C PHE A 6 33.68 28.88 -10.89
N ASP A 7 34.91 28.54 -11.24
CA ASP A 7 35.18 27.84 -12.48
C ASP A 7 34.32 26.57 -12.50
N ILE A 8 33.23 26.66 -13.24
CA ILE A 8 32.57 25.47 -13.72
C ILE A 8 33.61 24.73 -14.53
N ILE A 9 34.13 23.65 -14.00
CA ILE A 9 34.99 22.72 -14.72
C ILE A 9 34.15 22.16 -15.87
N SER A 10 34.08 22.88 -16.91
CA SER A 10 33.71 22.42 -18.22
C SER A 10 34.83 21.47 -18.63
N GLY A 11 34.62 20.19 -18.31
CA GLY A 11 35.50 19.18 -18.83
C GLY A 11 35.46 19.21 -20.34
N SER A 12 36.46 19.82 -20.93
CA SER A 12 36.75 19.63 -22.33
C SER A 12 37.05 18.17 -22.54
N GLY A 13 35.98 17.42 -22.77
CA GLY A 13 36.09 16.04 -23.20
C GLY A 13 36.69 16.00 -24.57
N GLY A 14 37.96 15.65 -24.62
CA GLY A 14 38.57 15.20 -25.84
C GLY A 14 37.71 14.13 -26.49
N GLY A 15 37.52 14.26 -27.82
CA GLY A 15 36.67 13.42 -28.63
C GLY A 15 36.82 11.93 -28.34
N GLY A 16 35.95 11.42 -27.55
CA GLY A 16 35.68 10.01 -27.39
C GLY A 16 34.42 9.64 -28.18
N LYS A 17 34.57 8.73 -29.08
CA LYS A 17 33.51 8.12 -29.86
C LYS A 17 32.23 7.92 -29.02
N GLY A 18 31.14 8.49 -29.54
CA GLY A 18 29.76 8.14 -29.31
C GLY A 18 29.44 7.27 -28.12
N GLY A 19 29.47 7.83 -26.91
CA GLY A 19 28.66 7.26 -25.82
C GLY A 19 27.21 7.45 -26.20
N ALA A 20 26.44 6.37 -26.23
CA ALA A 20 25.01 6.47 -26.38
C ALA A 20 24.48 7.54 -25.38
N PRO A 21 23.59 8.45 -25.80
CA PRO A 21 23.03 9.40 -24.88
C PRO A 21 22.42 8.61 -23.72
N LEU A 22 22.85 8.94 -22.53
CA LEU A 22 22.19 8.42 -21.33
C LEU A 22 20.71 8.73 -21.48
N PRO A 23 19.84 7.73 -21.32
CA PRO A 23 18.43 8.00 -21.38
C PRO A 23 18.14 9.09 -20.36
N SER A 24 17.67 10.25 -20.85
CA SER A 24 17.18 11.28 -19.96
C SER A 24 16.12 10.60 -19.10
N ARG A 25 16.34 10.58 -17.80
CA ARG A 25 15.26 10.26 -16.87
C ARG A 25 14.17 11.26 -17.16
N GLN A 26 13.18 10.83 -17.91
CA GLN A 26 11.93 11.56 -17.96
C GLN A 26 11.41 11.51 -16.54
N ASP A 27 11.51 12.64 -15.87
CA ASP A 27 10.79 12.88 -14.65
C ASP A 27 9.31 12.97 -15.08
N ASN A 28 8.66 11.83 -15.10
CA ASN A 28 7.23 11.78 -15.31
C ASN A 28 6.58 12.36 -14.07
N LEU A 29 6.30 13.66 -14.11
CA LEU A 29 5.47 14.34 -13.11
C LEU A 29 4.07 13.72 -12.98
N ASP A 30 3.71 12.83 -13.89
CA ASP A 30 2.48 12.03 -13.88
C ASP A 30 2.65 10.65 -13.23
N SER A 31 3.75 10.38 -12.55
CA SER A 31 3.88 9.14 -11.79
C SER A 31 2.98 9.23 -10.56
N LEU A 32 1.87 8.50 -10.59
CA LEU A 32 1.02 8.28 -9.43
C LEU A 32 1.85 7.57 -8.35
N ALA A 33 2.25 8.31 -7.34
CA ALA A 33 2.90 7.73 -6.18
C ALA A 33 1.86 6.98 -5.35
N THR A 34 1.91 5.66 -5.35
CA THR A 34 1.07 4.83 -4.51
C THR A 34 1.78 4.54 -3.20
N ALA A 35 1.19 4.94 -2.09
CA ALA A 35 1.65 4.57 -0.76
C ALA A 35 0.84 3.38 -0.25
N LYS A 36 1.52 2.39 0.32
CA LYS A 36 0.89 1.27 1.02
C LYS A 36 1.24 1.37 2.50
N ILE A 37 0.22 1.39 3.33
CA ILE A 37 0.37 1.50 4.79
C ILE A 37 -0.21 0.22 5.40
N LEU A 38 0.55 -0.41 6.29
CA LEU A 38 0.09 -1.52 7.10
C LEU A 38 0.03 -1.06 8.55
N ASP A 39 -1.15 -1.08 9.13
CA ASP A 39 -1.35 -0.71 10.52
C ASP A 39 -1.89 -1.89 11.33
N ALA A 40 -1.33 -2.10 12.51
CA ALA A 40 -1.80 -3.09 13.47
C ALA A 40 -2.67 -2.40 14.51
N ILE A 41 -3.99 -2.56 14.38
CA ILE A 41 -4.98 -1.86 15.22
C ILE A 41 -4.97 -2.41 16.65
N CYS A 42 -4.87 -3.71 16.82
CA CYS A 42 -4.83 -4.33 18.14
C CYS A 42 -4.12 -5.69 18.14
N GLU A 43 -3.79 -6.16 19.32
CA GLU A 43 -3.25 -7.49 19.57
C GLU A 43 -4.41 -8.46 19.82
N GLY A 44 -4.68 -9.34 18.87
CA GLY A 44 -5.72 -10.34 18.94
C GLY A 44 -6.88 -10.11 17.97
N GLN A 45 -7.87 -10.97 18.08
CA GLN A 45 -9.02 -10.94 17.17
C GLN A 45 -10.01 -9.86 17.57
N ILE A 46 -10.47 -9.09 16.57
CA ILE A 46 -11.56 -8.12 16.68
C ILE A 46 -12.85 -8.72 16.06
N GLU A 47 -13.98 -8.19 16.45
CA GLU A 47 -15.28 -8.58 15.87
C GLU A 47 -15.42 -8.11 14.42
N GLY A 48 -14.96 -6.89 14.14
CA GLY A 48 -14.99 -6.29 12.83
C GLY A 48 -15.09 -4.76 12.89
N PHE A 49 -15.36 -4.16 11.75
CA PHE A 49 -15.63 -2.73 11.65
C PHE A 49 -17.10 -2.45 11.91
N PRO A 50 -17.44 -1.47 12.76
CA PRO A 50 -18.83 -1.18 13.14
C PRO A 50 -19.75 -0.97 11.95
N SER A 51 -19.36 -0.12 11.00
CA SER A 51 -20.20 0.18 9.83
C SER A 51 -20.50 -1.04 8.95
N ALA A 52 -19.57 -1.99 8.85
CA ALA A 52 -19.82 -3.23 8.13
C ALA A 52 -20.73 -4.19 8.93
N LEU A 53 -20.58 -4.21 10.25
CA LEU A 53 -21.39 -5.04 11.13
C LEU A 53 -22.84 -4.55 11.22
N ASP A 54 -23.06 -3.24 11.21
CA ASP A 54 -24.39 -2.62 11.21
C ASP A 54 -25.19 -2.98 9.95
N GLU A 55 -24.51 -3.18 8.83
CA GLU A 55 -25.09 -3.72 7.59
C GLU A 55 -25.26 -5.25 7.61
N GLY A 56 -24.93 -5.90 8.69
CA GLY A 56 -25.02 -7.35 8.83
C GLY A 56 -23.94 -8.10 8.03
N LEU A 57 -22.87 -7.45 7.65
CA LEU A 57 -21.80 -8.05 6.85
C LEU A 57 -20.77 -8.73 7.75
N ALA A 58 -20.57 -10.01 7.52
CA ALA A 58 -19.46 -10.74 8.13
C ALA A 58 -18.14 -10.44 7.41
N PHE A 59 -17.04 -10.59 8.13
CA PHE A 59 -15.71 -10.47 7.52
C PHE A 59 -15.57 -11.38 6.29
N GLY A 60 -15.06 -10.81 5.20
CA GLY A 60 -14.92 -11.49 3.92
C GLY A 60 -16.16 -11.42 3.01
N ALA A 61 -17.27 -10.86 3.48
CA ALA A 61 -18.43 -10.60 2.64
C ALA A 61 -18.12 -9.53 1.57
N ALA A 62 -18.85 -9.60 0.46
CA ALA A 62 -18.81 -8.54 -0.53
C ALA A 62 -19.16 -7.20 0.13
N ASN A 63 -18.47 -6.15 -0.27
CA ASN A 63 -18.61 -4.78 0.27
C ASN A 63 -18.21 -4.58 1.74
N TYR A 64 -17.76 -5.61 2.47
CA TYR A 64 -17.29 -5.45 3.85
C TYR A 64 -16.23 -4.35 4.00
N ASN A 65 -15.18 -4.40 3.17
CA ASN A 65 -14.12 -3.40 3.21
C ASN A 65 -14.58 -2.01 2.71
N LYS A 66 -15.63 -1.93 1.89
CA LYS A 66 -16.22 -0.65 1.50
C LYS A 66 -16.91 0.02 2.69
N HIS A 67 -17.76 -0.69 3.39
CA HIS A 67 -18.39 -0.16 4.61
C HIS A 67 -17.35 0.16 5.69
N ALA A 68 -16.29 -0.62 5.81
CA ALA A 68 -15.19 -0.34 6.73
C ALA A 68 -14.47 0.99 6.46
N GLN A 69 -14.56 1.56 5.25
CA GLN A 69 -13.99 2.88 4.92
C GLN A 69 -14.64 4.01 5.70
N LYS A 70 -15.87 3.83 6.17
CA LYS A 70 -16.56 4.79 7.04
C LYS A 70 -15.94 4.87 8.43
N ASP A 71 -15.30 3.81 8.88
CA ASP A 71 -14.69 3.68 10.22
C ASP A 71 -13.19 4.02 10.22
N VAL A 72 -12.60 4.31 9.06
CA VAL A 72 -11.18 4.66 8.91
C VAL A 72 -11.02 6.14 8.64
N TYR A 73 -10.27 6.81 9.49
CA TYR A 73 -10.06 8.25 9.43
C TYR A 73 -8.62 8.55 9.01
N LEU A 74 -8.48 9.49 8.10
CA LEU A 74 -7.21 10.10 7.73
C LEU A 74 -7.27 11.57 8.15
N ASP A 75 -6.42 11.94 9.10
CA ASP A 75 -6.39 13.32 9.63
C ASP A 75 -7.77 13.81 10.12
N ASP A 76 -8.40 13.01 10.98
CA ASP A 76 -9.74 13.24 11.56
C ASP A 76 -10.92 13.28 10.56
N THR A 77 -10.67 12.93 9.32
CA THR A 77 -11.70 12.83 8.27
C THR A 77 -11.89 11.37 7.87
N PRO A 78 -13.12 10.83 7.88
CA PRO A 78 -13.35 9.46 7.42
C PRO A 78 -13.05 9.35 5.91
N ILE A 79 -12.65 8.18 5.45
CA ILE A 79 -12.42 7.96 4.01
C ILE A 79 -13.71 8.15 3.23
N VAL A 80 -14.82 7.67 3.77
CA VAL A 80 -16.17 7.80 3.24
C VAL A 80 -17.08 8.29 4.35
N ASP A 81 -18.00 9.16 4.06
CA ASP A 81 -18.93 9.72 5.03
C ASP A 81 -19.75 8.62 5.72
N GLU A 82 -20.05 8.82 7.00
CA GLU A 82 -20.76 7.83 7.81
C GLU A 82 -22.16 7.51 7.26
N ASP A 83 -22.84 8.54 6.70
CA ASP A 83 -24.18 8.43 6.16
C ASP A 83 -24.22 7.93 4.70
N ALA A 84 -23.06 7.69 4.08
CA ALA A 84 -22.96 7.25 2.70
C ALA A 84 -23.65 5.90 2.49
N GLU A 85 -24.39 5.78 1.41
CA GLU A 85 -25.02 4.52 1.01
C GLU A 85 -24.44 4.01 -0.31
N LEU A 86 -24.34 2.69 -0.43
CA LEU A 86 -23.93 2.08 -1.69
C LEU A 86 -25.10 2.13 -2.70
N ASN A 87 -24.80 2.56 -3.91
CA ASN A 87 -25.72 2.51 -5.03
C ASN A 87 -25.93 1.06 -5.52
N ASP A 88 -26.79 0.87 -6.52
CA ASP A 88 -27.08 -0.46 -7.09
C ASP A 88 -25.85 -1.15 -7.70
N GLN A 89 -24.80 -0.40 -8.03
CA GLN A 89 -23.53 -0.92 -8.52
C GLN A 89 -22.58 -1.31 -7.38
N GLY A 90 -22.95 -1.03 -6.13
CA GLY A 90 -22.12 -1.27 -4.97
C GLY A 90 -20.99 -0.26 -4.82
N GLU A 91 -21.21 0.98 -5.24
CA GLU A 91 -20.26 2.09 -5.11
C GLU A 91 -20.90 3.25 -4.35
N PHE A 92 -20.08 4.01 -3.64
CA PHE A 92 -20.51 5.26 -3.01
C PHE A 92 -20.60 6.38 -4.04
N ASP A 93 -21.45 7.36 -3.81
CA ASP A 93 -21.47 8.56 -4.62
C ASP A 93 -20.16 9.35 -4.41
N GLU A 94 -19.69 10.02 -5.46
CA GLU A 94 -18.43 10.78 -5.41
C GLU A 94 -18.46 11.89 -4.34
N ASP A 95 -19.63 12.46 -4.07
CA ASP A 95 -19.81 13.49 -3.05
C ASP A 95 -19.63 12.97 -1.61
N ASP A 96 -19.81 11.66 -1.39
CA ASP A 96 -19.68 11.01 -0.09
C ASP A 96 -18.25 10.49 0.17
N VAL A 97 -17.38 10.53 -0.83
CA VAL A 97 -16.00 10.05 -0.76
C VAL A 97 -15.06 11.23 -0.49
N ASN A 98 -14.44 11.24 0.68
CA ASN A 98 -13.53 12.32 1.08
C ASN A 98 -12.12 12.17 0.50
N PHE A 99 -11.72 10.96 0.15
CA PHE A 99 -10.40 10.67 -0.40
C PHE A 99 -10.52 9.73 -1.60
N ASP A 100 -10.18 10.24 -2.77
CA ASP A 100 -10.13 9.47 -4.01
C ASP A 100 -8.97 8.45 -3.98
N ASP A 101 -9.15 7.36 -4.72
CA ASP A 101 -8.12 6.34 -4.91
C ASP A 101 -7.59 5.66 -3.63
N VAL A 102 -8.37 5.72 -2.54
CA VAL A 102 -8.06 5.01 -1.30
C VAL A 102 -8.82 3.69 -1.27
N SER A 103 -8.11 2.60 -1.07
CA SER A 103 -8.69 1.30 -0.81
C SER A 103 -8.15 0.70 0.47
N ILE A 104 -9.01 0.03 1.20
CA ILE A 104 -8.62 -0.68 2.42
C ILE A 104 -8.80 -2.19 2.26
N THR A 105 -7.91 -2.92 2.86
CA THR A 105 -8.01 -4.37 3.04
C THR A 105 -7.76 -4.66 4.50
N SER A 106 -8.67 -5.36 5.14
CA SER A 106 -8.59 -5.63 6.56
C SER A 106 -8.42 -7.11 6.86
N ARG A 107 -7.97 -7.40 8.05
CA ARG A 107 -7.94 -8.73 8.67
C ARG A 107 -8.38 -8.57 10.11
N VAL A 108 -9.23 -9.47 10.56
CA VAL A 108 -9.81 -9.40 11.90
C VAL A 108 -9.00 -10.14 12.97
N GLY A 109 -7.86 -10.72 12.61
CA GLY A 109 -6.95 -11.38 13.56
C GLY A 109 -7.29 -12.85 13.83
N THR A 110 -7.97 -13.54 12.93
CA THR A 110 -8.19 -14.98 13.06
C THR A 110 -6.90 -15.77 12.89
N ASN A 111 -6.77 -16.92 13.58
CA ASN A 111 -5.54 -17.72 13.57
C ASN A 111 -5.12 -18.23 12.19
N ASN A 112 -6.06 -18.37 11.27
CA ASN A 112 -5.84 -18.88 9.92
C ASN A 112 -6.06 -17.85 8.83
N GLN A 113 -5.97 -16.57 9.17
CA GLN A 113 -6.12 -15.51 8.18
C GLN A 113 -5.00 -15.53 7.14
N GLY A 114 -5.36 -15.24 5.89
CA GLY A 114 -4.40 -15.11 4.80
C GLY A 114 -3.52 -13.86 4.93
N ILE A 115 -2.39 -13.88 4.25
CA ILE A 115 -1.47 -12.74 4.15
C ILE A 115 -2.18 -11.57 3.45
N MET A 116 -1.88 -10.35 3.88
CA MET A 116 -2.35 -9.15 3.17
C MET A 116 -1.65 -9.02 1.82
N GLU A 117 -2.43 -8.89 0.77
CA GLU A 117 -1.90 -8.66 -0.56
C GLU A 117 -1.15 -7.33 -0.67
N GLY A 118 -0.10 -7.32 -1.45
CA GLY A 118 0.70 -6.11 -1.70
C GLY A 118 1.79 -5.83 -0.67
N PHE A 119 1.87 -6.59 0.40
CA PHE A 119 3.00 -6.59 1.31
C PHE A 119 3.81 -7.87 1.14
N ARG A 120 5.10 -7.73 0.87
CA ARG A 120 5.98 -8.89 0.82
C ARG A 120 6.11 -9.45 2.24
N ALA A 121 5.90 -10.76 2.38
CA ALA A 121 6.31 -11.43 3.59
C ALA A 121 7.81 -11.19 3.80
N THR A 122 8.16 -10.52 4.87
CA THR A 122 9.56 -10.25 5.25
C THR A 122 10.31 -11.51 5.65
N ARG A 123 9.60 -12.61 5.87
CA ARG A 123 10.15 -13.93 6.14
C ARG A 123 9.45 -14.96 5.26
N GLN A 124 10.17 -15.50 4.32
CA GLN A 124 9.85 -16.77 3.74
C GLN A 124 10.40 -17.83 4.72
N GLU A 125 9.54 -18.53 5.42
CA GLU A 125 9.95 -19.75 6.10
C GLU A 125 10.31 -20.74 5.00
N ILE A 126 11.60 -20.86 4.73
CA ILE A 126 12.12 -21.97 3.97
C ILE A 126 12.12 -23.14 4.94
N THR A 127 11.22 -24.07 4.78
CA THR A 127 11.33 -25.36 5.44
C THR A 127 12.66 -25.94 5.00
N VAL A 128 13.67 -25.81 5.83
CA VAL A 128 14.90 -26.58 5.67
C VAL A 128 14.48 -28.02 5.93
N ASN A 129 14.19 -28.73 4.88
CA ASN A 129 14.12 -30.17 4.94
C ASN A 129 15.50 -30.60 5.42
N SER A 130 15.63 -30.86 6.70
CA SER A 130 16.79 -31.54 7.22
C SER A 130 16.74 -32.91 6.57
N GLY A 131 17.32 -32.99 5.38
CA GLY A 131 17.50 -34.25 4.71
C GLY A 131 18.09 -35.21 5.72
N ASN A 132 17.49 -36.36 5.85
CA ASN A 132 18.01 -37.46 6.63
C ASN A 132 19.51 -37.46 6.56
N ILE A 133 20.14 -37.01 7.64
CA ILE A 133 21.50 -37.36 7.87
C ILE A 133 21.44 -38.87 8.21
N SER A 134 21.47 -39.70 7.18
CA SER A 134 21.72 -41.09 7.41
C SER A 134 23.14 -41.16 7.99
N GLN A 135 23.23 -41.37 9.27
CA GLN A 135 24.47 -41.78 9.84
C GLN A 135 24.78 -43.16 9.24
N ASP A 136 25.66 -43.16 8.29
CA ASP A 136 26.41 -44.37 7.95
C ASP A 136 27.29 -44.70 9.17
N SER A 137 26.84 -45.66 9.90
CA SER A 137 27.65 -46.32 10.90
C SER A 137 28.59 -47.33 10.28
#